data_5a19a6a69f827a4e82646d0a99fd6c57
#
_entry.id   5a19a6a69f827a4e82646d0a99fd6c57
#
_cell.length_a   1.000
_cell.length_b   1.000
_cell.length_c   1.000
_cell.angle_alpha   90.00
_cell.angle_beta   90.00
_cell.angle_gamma   90.00
#
_symmetry.space_group_name_H-M   'P 1'
#
loop_
_entity.id
_entity.type
_entity.pdbx_description
1 polymer ?
#
loop_
_entity_poly.entity_id
_entity_poly.type
_entity_poly.pdbx_seq_one_letter_code
_entity_poly.pdbx_strand_id
1 'polypeptide(L)'
;VFSKMDVSMNIEQYEDEDSILLKVTGDDSGIIIGRRGETLDALQYLTSLVVNKQSNCYKRVTIDIENYRKKREETLVRLADKLADRVIRYRRSVTLEPMNPYERRIIHSTLQSNSLVETHSVGEEPNRKVVITLKQGTGAKR
;
A
#
# COMPACT_ATOMS: atom_id res chain seq x y z
N VAL A 1 8.23 18.14 -12.32
CA VAL A 1 6.85 17.66 -12.16
C VAL A 1 6.08 18.53 -11.19
N PHE A 2 6.64 18.76 -10.00
CA PHE A 2 5.91 19.53 -8.99
C PHE A 2 5.59 20.95 -9.42
N SER A 3 6.50 21.60 -10.13
CA SER A 3 6.24 22.96 -10.59
C SER A 3 5.06 23.01 -11.56
N LYS A 4 4.86 21.95 -12.36
CA LYS A 4 3.72 21.89 -13.26
C LYS A 4 2.43 21.54 -12.54
N MET A 5 2.51 20.92 -11.38
CA MET A 5 1.35 20.64 -10.57
C MET A 5 1.00 21.81 -9.64
N ASP A 6 1.82 22.86 -9.65
CA ASP A 6 1.64 24.05 -8.83
C ASP A 6 1.60 23.69 -7.34
N VAL A 7 2.49 22.81 -6.91
CA VAL A 7 2.63 22.44 -5.51
C VAL A 7 4.02 22.82 -5.02
N SER A 8 4.11 23.14 -3.74
CA SER A 8 5.37 23.55 -3.13
C SER A 8 5.89 22.40 -2.26
N MET A 9 6.97 21.77 -2.69
CA MET A 9 7.53 20.62 -2.02
C MET A 9 9.04 20.74 -1.93
N ASN A 10 9.61 20.15 -0.88
CA ASN A 10 11.06 20.07 -0.71
C ASN A 10 11.47 18.64 -1.03
N ILE A 11 12.55 18.49 -1.78
CA ILE A 11 13.03 17.18 -2.19
C ILE A 11 14.46 17.00 -1.74
N GLU A 12 14.74 15.86 -1.07
CA GLU A 12 16.08 15.47 -0.70
C GLU A 12 16.40 14.21 -1.47
N GLN A 13 17.56 14.15 -2.08
CA GLN A 13 17.97 13.02 -2.91
C GLN A 13 19.11 12.27 -2.26
N TYR A 14 18.99 10.96 -2.19
CA TYR A 14 20.05 10.09 -1.70
C TYR A 14 20.28 9.04 -2.80
N GLU A 15 21.53 8.92 -3.24
CA GLU A 15 21.86 8.04 -4.35
C GLU A 15 23.05 7.16 -4.02
N ASP A 16 22.99 5.87 -4.38
CA ASP A 16 24.12 5.00 -4.31
C ASP A 16 24.26 4.30 -5.68
N GLU A 17 25.08 3.25 -5.79
CA GLU A 17 25.33 2.61 -7.08
C GLU A 17 24.10 1.95 -7.68
N ASP A 18 23.21 1.43 -6.85
CA ASP A 18 22.08 0.64 -7.29
C ASP A 18 20.72 1.30 -7.13
N SER A 19 20.65 2.39 -6.41
CA SER A 19 19.34 2.97 -6.10
C SER A 19 19.37 4.48 -5.92
N ILE A 20 18.22 5.09 -6.07
CA ILE A 20 17.99 6.51 -5.81
C ILE A 20 16.78 6.59 -4.89
N LEU A 21 16.93 7.30 -3.78
CA LEU A 21 15.83 7.57 -2.87
C LEU A 21 15.54 9.05 -2.89
N LEU A 22 14.31 9.42 -3.19
CA LEU A 22 13.85 10.80 -3.16
C LEU A 22 12.90 10.95 -1.99
N LYS A 23 13.29 11.76 -1.01
CA LYS A 23 12.43 12.05 0.13
C LYS A 23 11.78 13.40 -0.11
N VAL A 24 10.47 13.43 -0.09
CA VAL A 24 9.68 14.62 -0.40
C VAL A 24 8.88 15.03 0.82
N THR A 25 8.96 16.32 1.16
CA THR A 25 8.19 16.86 2.28
C THR A 25 7.58 18.19 1.85
N GLY A 26 6.50 18.58 2.50
CA GLY A 26 5.85 19.85 2.21
C GLY A 26 4.37 19.82 2.52
N ASP A 27 3.76 21.02 2.46
CA ASP A 27 2.36 21.18 2.84
C ASP A 27 1.40 20.52 1.86
N ASP A 28 1.83 20.29 0.63
CA ASP A 28 0.98 19.72 -0.41
C ASP A 28 1.18 18.20 -0.56
N SER A 29 1.75 17.54 0.44
CA SER A 29 2.04 16.11 0.35
C SER A 29 0.81 15.27 0.07
N GLY A 30 -0.35 15.66 0.57
CA GLY A 30 -1.58 14.92 0.34
C GLY A 30 -1.94 14.83 -1.14
N ILE A 31 -1.69 15.90 -1.91
CA ILE A 31 -1.98 15.91 -3.34
C ILE A 31 -1.06 14.94 -4.07
N ILE A 32 0.22 14.89 -3.67
CA ILE A 32 1.21 14.04 -4.34
C ILE A 32 1.00 12.56 -3.97
N ILE A 33 0.56 12.28 -2.75
CA ILE A 33 0.29 10.91 -2.34
C ILE A 33 -0.96 10.39 -3.05
N GLY A 34 -1.99 11.19 -3.10
CA GLY A 34 -3.24 10.81 -3.71
C GLY A 34 -4.02 9.82 -2.87
N ARG A 35 -5.11 9.32 -3.42
CA ARG A 35 -5.98 8.40 -2.70
C ARG A 35 -5.25 7.06 -2.53
N ARG A 36 -5.09 6.62 -1.31
CA ARG A 36 -4.42 5.34 -0.99
C ARG A 36 -3.04 5.21 -1.62
N GLY A 37 -2.36 6.32 -1.84
CA GLY A 37 -1.02 6.30 -2.40
C GLY A 37 -0.95 6.08 -3.90
N GLU A 38 -2.07 6.14 -4.62
CA GLU A 38 -2.08 5.89 -6.05
C GLU A 38 -1.23 6.88 -6.84
N THR A 39 -1.30 8.16 -6.49
CA THR A 39 -0.50 9.18 -7.17
C THR A 39 0.97 8.98 -6.89
N LEU A 40 1.31 8.64 -5.65
CA LEU A 40 2.69 8.36 -5.27
C LEU A 40 3.25 7.18 -6.07
N ASP A 41 2.47 6.10 -6.20
CA ASP A 41 2.91 4.93 -6.96
C ASP A 41 3.11 5.28 -8.44
N ALA A 42 2.20 6.07 -9.01
CA ALA A 42 2.32 6.50 -10.40
C ALA A 42 3.56 7.37 -10.60
N LEU A 43 3.82 8.31 -9.67
CA LEU A 43 4.99 9.17 -9.77
C LEU A 43 6.27 8.34 -9.67
N GLN A 44 6.32 7.38 -8.78
CA GLN A 44 7.50 6.54 -8.64
C GLN A 44 7.77 5.75 -9.92
N TYR A 45 6.72 5.18 -10.50
CA TYR A 45 6.86 4.41 -11.73
C TYR A 45 7.36 5.28 -12.88
N LEU A 46 6.76 6.45 -13.08
CA LEU A 46 7.16 7.36 -14.16
C LEU A 46 8.59 7.88 -13.95
N THR A 47 8.95 8.21 -12.71
CA THR A 47 10.29 8.68 -12.39
C THR A 47 11.32 7.60 -12.68
N SER A 48 11.00 6.36 -12.32
CA SER A 48 11.87 5.23 -12.60
C SER A 48 12.10 5.05 -14.10
N LEU A 49 11.04 5.19 -14.90
CA LEU A 49 11.15 5.07 -16.34
C LEU A 49 12.08 6.16 -16.92
N VAL A 50 11.90 7.40 -16.46
CA VAL A 50 12.72 8.52 -16.97
C VAL A 50 14.18 8.35 -16.60
N VAL A 51 14.45 8.01 -15.34
CA VAL A 51 15.81 7.84 -14.85
C VAL A 51 16.52 6.72 -15.60
N ASN A 52 15.86 5.59 -15.78
CA ASN A 52 16.49 4.42 -16.37
C ASN A 52 16.56 4.48 -17.90
N LYS A 53 15.78 5.34 -18.53
CA LYS A 53 15.83 5.50 -19.98
C LYS A 53 17.15 6.09 -20.43
N GLN A 54 17.75 6.97 -19.61
CA GLN A 54 18.97 7.67 -19.97
C GLN A 54 20.23 7.07 -19.35
N SER A 55 20.09 5.98 -18.60
CA SER A 55 21.20 5.37 -17.91
C SER A 55 21.53 4.02 -18.52
N ASN A 56 22.83 3.67 -18.55
CA ASN A 56 23.26 2.37 -19.02
C ASN A 56 23.10 1.30 -17.95
N CYS A 57 22.94 1.71 -16.68
CA CYS A 57 22.77 0.78 -15.56
C CYS A 57 21.43 1.04 -14.92
N TYR A 58 20.67 -0.04 -14.69
CA TYR A 58 19.38 0.10 -14.02
C TYR A 58 19.56 0.53 -12.56
N LYS A 59 18.79 1.51 -12.13
CA LYS A 59 18.75 1.94 -10.75
C LYS A 59 17.33 1.85 -10.24
N ARG A 60 17.16 1.34 -9.03
CA ARG A 60 15.86 1.30 -8.38
C ARG A 60 15.56 2.68 -7.83
N VAL A 61 14.44 3.24 -8.24
CA VAL A 61 14.01 4.56 -7.78
C VAL A 61 12.90 4.40 -6.76
N THR A 62 13.05 5.01 -5.61
CA THR A 62 12.02 5.02 -4.57
C THR A 62 11.69 6.45 -4.22
N ILE A 63 10.41 6.79 -4.18
CA ILE A 63 9.95 8.08 -3.73
C ILE A 63 9.22 7.88 -2.41
N ASP A 64 9.69 8.58 -1.37
CA ASP A 64 9.07 8.53 -0.06
C ASP A 64 8.51 9.92 0.25
N ILE A 65 7.23 10.01 0.52
CA ILE A 65 6.60 11.27 0.86
C ILE A 65 6.16 11.19 2.31
N GLU A 66 6.89 11.87 3.18
CA GLU A 66 6.60 12.00 4.62
C GLU A 66 6.31 10.66 5.30
N ASN A 67 7.05 9.63 4.92
CA ASN A 67 6.90 8.27 5.46
C ASN A 67 5.51 7.68 5.19
N TYR A 68 4.86 8.10 4.10
CA TYR A 68 3.49 7.64 3.81
C TYR A 68 3.38 6.13 3.75
N ARG A 69 4.32 5.45 3.08
CA ARG A 69 4.22 4.00 2.91
C ARG A 69 4.24 3.26 4.24
N LYS A 70 5.09 3.70 5.16
CA LYS A 70 5.17 3.09 6.48
C LYS A 70 3.89 3.36 7.26
N LYS A 71 3.38 4.59 7.22
CA LYS A 71 2.15 4.95 7.91
C LYS A 71 0.96 4.20 7.33
N ARG A 72 0.94 4.02 6.02
CA ARG A 72 -0.12 3.28 5.35
C ARG A 72 -0.10 1.81 5.76
N GLU A 73 1.09 1.22 5.86
CA GLU A 73 1.22 -0.16 6.31
C GLU A 73 0.67 -0.32 7.72
N GLU A 74 1.00 0.60 8.62
CA GLU A 74 0.49 0.56 10.00
C GLU A 74 -1.03 0.70 10.04
N THR A 75 -1.58 1.56 9.18
CA THR A 75 -3.02 1.73 9.08
C THR A 75 -3.69 0.45 8.61
N LEU A 76 -3.09 -0.22 7.61
CA LEU A 76 -3.65 -1.47 7.10
C LEU A 76 -3.60 -2.59 8.12
N VAL A 77 -2.54 -2.66 8.92
CA VAL A 77 -2.44 -3.64 9.99
C VAL A 77 -3.56 -3.43 11.01
N ARG A 78 -3.77 -2.19 11.43
CA ARG A 78 -4.85 -1.90 12.39
C ARG A 78 -6.22 -2.19 11.79
N LEU A 79 -6.42 -1.87 10.52
CA LEU A 79 -7.68 -2.15 9.84
C LEU A 79 -7.93 -3.66 9.76
N ALA A 80 -6.90 -4.43 9.42
CA ALA A 80 -7.02 -5.88 9.34
C ALA A 80 -7.47 -6.46 10.68
N ASP A 81 -6.81 -6.07 11.75
CA ASP A 81 -7.14 -6.57 13.09
C ASP A 81 -8.56 -6.18 13.51
N LYS A 82 -8.94 -4.93 13.23
CA LYS A 82 -10.27 -4.45 13.57
C LYS A 82 -11.35 -5.22 12.80
N LEU A 83 -11.13 -5.44 11.53
CA LEU A 83 -12.13 -6.15 10.71
C LEU A 83 -12.17 -7.63 11.04
N ALA A 84 -11.05 -8.24 11.40
CA ALA A 84 -11.03 -9.62 11.85
C ALA A 84 -11.88 -9.78 13.11
N ASP A 85 -11.76 -8.83 14.05
CA ASP A 85 -12.57 -8.87 15.28
C ASP A 85 -14.05 -8.77 14.95
N ARG A 86 -14.41 -7.96 13.97
CA ARG A 86 -15.80 -7.85 13.53
C ARG A 86 -16.31 -9.15 12.92
N VAL A 87 -15.50 -9.80 12.10
CA VAL A 87 -15.87 -11.08 11.50
C VAL A 87 -16.11 -12.11 12.60
N ILE A 88 -15.24 -12.16 13.59
CA ILE A 88 -15.38 -13.10 14.70
C ILE A 88 -16.62 -12.79 15.51
N ARG A 89 -16.86 -11.51 15.82
CA ARG A 89 -17.98 -11.13 16.67
C ARG A 89 -19.34 -11.35 16.02
N TYR A 90 -19.46 -10.94 14.76
CA TYR A 90 -20.75 -10.99 14.09
C TYR A 90 -20.92 -12.19 13.17
N ARG A 91 -19.87 -13.02 13.01
CA ARG A 91 -19.87 -14.21 12.19
C ARG A 91 -20.26 -13.95 10.75
N ARG A 92 -19.85 -12.82 10.22
CA ARG A 92 -20.11 -12.44 8.84
C ARG A 92 -18.81 -12.07 8.17
N SER A 93 -18.67 -12.49 6.91
CA SER A 93 -17.50 -12.10 6.13
C SER A 93 -17.49 -10.60 5.88
N VAL A 94 -16.30 -10.04 5.73
CA VAL A 94 -16.12 -8.65 5.41
C VAL A 94 -15.26 -8.57 4.15
N THR A 95 -15.65 -7.71 3.22
CA THR A 95 -14.89 -7.47 2.00
C THR A 95 -14.29 -6.06 2.08
N LEU A 96 -12.99 -5.96 1.86
CA LEU A 96 -12.32 -4.67 1.91
C LEU A 96 -12.40 -3.98 0.55
N GLU A 97 -12.02 -2.70 0.50
CA GLU A 97 -11.95 -1.99 -0.75
C GLU A 97 -10.83 -2.55 -1.62
N PRO A 98 -10.89 -2.38 -2.93
CA PRO A 98 -9.80 -2.81 -3.80
C PRO A 98 -8.48 -2.16 -3.39
N MET A 99 -7.41 -2.91 -3.47
CA MET A 99 -6.08 -2.40 -3.13
C MET A 99 -5.05 -3.14 -3.96
N ASN A 100 -3.85 -2.57 -4.04
CA ASN A 100 -2.79 -3.14 -4.86
C ASN A 100 -2.23 -4.44 -4.24
N PRO A 101 -1.46 -5.22 -4.99
CA PRO A 101 -0.96 -6.50 -4.48
C PRO A 101 -0.13 -6.38 -3.20
N TYR A 102 0.65 -5.32 -3.07
CA TYR A 102 1.48 -5.11 -1.89
C TYR A 102 0.60 -4.91 -0.66
N GLU A 103 -0.44 -4.10 -0.78
CA GLU A 103 -1.36 -3.84 0.34
C GLU A 103 -2.15 -5.09 0.71
N ARG A 104 -2.60 -5.85 -0.28
CA ARG A 104 -3.31 -7.09 0.00
C ARG A 104 -2.42 -8.08 0.75
N ARG A 105 -1.12 -8.10 0.42
CA ARG A 105 -0.18 -8.96 1.11
C ARG A 105 -0.05 -8.58 2.59
N ILE A 106 -0.10 -7.27 2.90
CA ILE A 106 -0.06 -6.81 4.29
C ILE A 106 -1.24 -7.37 5.07
N ILE A 107 -2.44 -7.32 4.49
CA ILE A 107 -3.64 -7.84 5.15
C ILE A 107 -3.51 -9.35 5.37
N HIS A 108 -3.11 -10.10 4.34
CA HIS A 108 -2.95 -11.54 4.47
C HIS A 108 -1.92 -11.91 5.52
N SER A 109 -0.78 -11.23 5.53
CA SER A 109 0.29 -11.50 6.49
C SER A 109 -0.13 -11.18 7.91
N THR A 110 -0.82 -10.07 8.10
CA THR A 110 -1.28 -9.65 9.43
C THR A 110 -2.23 -10.68 10.02
N LEU A 111 -3.13 -11.22 9.22
CA LEU A 111 -4.15 -12.13 9.72
C LEU A 111 -3.75 -13.61 9.65
N GLN A 112 -2.59 -13.90 9.09
CA GLN A 112 -2.13 -15.29 9.00
C GLN A 112 -1.98 -15.94 10.35
N SER A 113 -1.60 -15.18 11.38
CA SER A 113 -1.45 -15.69 12.72
C SER A 113 -2.76 -15.78 13.51
N ASN A 114 -3.85 -15.26 12.96
CA ASN A 114 -5.14 -15.30 13.64
C ASN A 114 -5.81 -16.65 13.32
N SER A 115 -6.00 -17.47 14.33
CA SER A 115 -6.51 -18.83 14.13
C SER A 115 -8.01 -18.90 13.84
N LEU A 116 -8.73 -17.81 14.01
CA LEU A 116 -10.18 -17.79 13.87
C LEU A 116 -10.68 -17.28 12.53
N VAL A 117 -9.82 -16.66 11.75
CA VAL A 117 -10.21 -16.12 10.44
C VAL A 117 -9.26 -16.58 9.36
N GLU A 118 -9.70 -16.50 8.13
CA GLU A 118 -8.84 -16.72 6.98
C GLU A 118 -9.15 -15.65 5.95
N THR A 119 -8.22 -15.41 5.06
CA THR A 119 -8.33 -14.35 4.07
C THR A 119 -8.06 -14.88 2.69
N HIS A 120 -8.71 -14.31 1.70
CA HIS A 120 -8.43 -14.62 0.30
C HIS A 120 -8.72 -13.39 -0.54
N SER A 121 -8.10 -13.32 -1.71
CA SER A 121 -8.29 -12.20 -2.62
C SER A 121 -9.26 -12.62 -3.72
N VAL A 122 -10.13 -11.71 -4.13
CA VAL A 122 -11.12 -11.96 -5.19
C VAL A 122 -11.08 -10.81 -6.20
N GLY A 123 -11.51 -11.08 -7.40
CA GLY A 123 -11.60 -10.09 -8.45
C GLY A 123 -10.34 -9.99 -9.28
N GLU A 124 -10.32 -9.08 -10.22
CA GLU A 124 -9.18 -8.86 -11.09
C GLU A 124 -8.64 -7.45 -10.92
N GLU A 125 -7.33 -7.30 -11.12
CA GLU A 125 -6.72 -5.97 -11.05
C GLU A 125 -7.38 -5.05 -12.07
N PRO A 126 -7.59 -3.79 -11.77
CA PRO A 126 -7.19 -3.08 -10.55
C PRO A 126 -8.22 -3.14 -9.43
N ASN A 127 -9.26 -3.95 -9.57
CA ASN A 127 -10.35 -4.01 -8.60
C ASN A 127 -10.26 -5.20 -7.65
N ARG A 128 -9.12 -5.85 -7.59
CA ARG A 128 -8.95 -7.01 -6.73
C ARG A 128 -8.89 -6.60 -5.26
N LYS A 129 -9.56 -7.37 -4.43
CA LYS A 129 -9.75 -7.02 -3.02
C LYS A 129 -9.66 -8.24 -2.14
N VAL A 130 -9.54 -8.02 -0.83
CA VAL A 130 -9.42 -9.07 0.16
C VAL A 130 -10.76 -9.30 0.85
N VAL A 131 -11.08 -10.56 1.09
CA VAL A 131 -12.25 -10.97 1.86
C VAL A 131 -11.74 -11.67 3.11
N ILE A 132 -12.28 -11.31 4.28
CA ILE A 132 -11.97 -11.96 5.56
C ILE A 132 -13.16 -12.77 5.99
N THR A 133 -12.95 -14.06 6.24
CA THR A 133 -14.04 -14.98 6.63
C THR A 133 -13.66 -15.75 7.87
N LEU A 134 -14.64 -16.31 8.55
CA LEU A 134 -14.38 -17.19 9.66
C LEU A 134 -13.74 -18.47 9.14
N LYS A 135 -12.74 -18.94 9.86
CA LYS A 135 -12.08 -20.17 9.46
C LYS A 135 -12.98 -21.35 9.76
N GLN A 136 -13.11 -22.26 8.80
CA GLN A 136 -13.96 -23.41 8.98
C GLN A 136 -13.39 -24.35 10.02
N GLY A 137 -14.22 -24.97 10.80
CA GLY A 137 -13.79 -25.87 11.84
C GLY A 137 -13.50 -25.20 13.16
N THR A 138 -13.64 -23.87 13.24
CA THR A 138 -13.35 -23.16 14.48
C THR A 138 -14.66 -22.75 15.10
N GLY A 139 -15.26 -23.52 15.89
CA GLY A 139 -16.46 -23.13 16.62
C GLY A 139 -17.58 -22.53 15.80
N ALA A 140 -17.34 -22.32 14.56
CA ALA A 140 -18.32 -21.68 13.73
C ALA A 140 -19.29 -22.65 13.21
N LYS A 141 -19.37 -23.78 13.72
CA LYS A 141 -20.18 -24.65 13.25
C LYS A 141 -21.40 -24.29 13.35
N ARG A 142 -21.83 -23.89 13.16
CA ARG A 142 -22.93 -23.44 13.08
C ARG A 142 -23.67 -23.75 13.39
#